data_66c320f0b9cb273478fb0a32682a4081
#
_entry.id   66c320f0b9cb273478fb0a32682a4081
#
_cell.length_a   1.000
_cell.length_b   1.000
_cell.length_c   1.000
_cell.angle_alpha   90.00
_cell.angle_beta   90.00
_cell.angle_gamma   90.00
#
_symmetry.space_group_name_H-M   'P 1'
#
loop_
_entity.id
_entity.type
_entity.pdbx_description
1 polymer ?
#
loop_
_entity_poly.entity_id
_entity_poly.type
_entity_poly.pdbx_seq_one_letter_code
_entity_poly.pdbx_strand_id
1 'polypeptide(L)'
;MSAALCSILAAAAYAQVGPPVPSEGDPPVGGGESGAPAQEGEGSSEGSKVNAELTLFGLHIFSSGFDGAAGDVSVTRIGEQLRVSVPRGDRSAFLLGFDAMHSWYEFDGATGFVTSGEPWENATELDFSAGYRGAIGDHWGFVVGANVNAAFETGGDFGDSLTFGGRAGFTYSSSDTLTLGLGVAVSSRLEDDVLAVPFPVLSWQVSDRWLVASYGDSRGTGLGVSYMPNDAWTFTLRAGLGAHEFRLDETGPVPDGVGRTWHVPVEFIAAWKIDPQVTLQAGVGYEAWQQYTLDDSEGNELAEFDADPALVVGIGVEFTF
;
A
#
# COMPACT_ATOMS: atom_id res chain seq x y z
N MET A 1 -1.08 14.33 14.68
CA MET A 1 -1.85 13.33 13.86
C MET A 1 -0.84 12.31 13.38
N SER A 2 -0.82 11.15 13.89
CA SER A 2 0.35 10.28 13.95
C SER A 2 0.31 8.99 13.12
N ALA A 3 1.43 8.37 13.01
CA ALA A 3 2.01 7.32 12.17
C ALA A 3 1.35 5.94 12.12
N ALA A 4 0.42 5.58 12.99
CA ALA A 4 -0.39 4.37 12.80
C ALA A 4 -1.21 4.39 11.49
N LEU A 5 -1.10 5.47 10.72
CA LEU A 5 -1.70 5.55 9.39
C LEU A 5 -1.00 4.60 8.39
N CYS A 6 0.29 4.31 8.47
CA CYS A 6 0.94 3.47 7.45
C CYS A 6 0.52 2.02 7.50
N SER A 7 0.56 1.40 8.66
CA SER A 7 0.03 0.04 8.82
C SER A 7 -1.46 -0.03 8.52
N ILE A 8 -2.18 1.06 8.80
CA ILE A 8 -3.60 1.23 8.51
C ILE A 8 -3.81 1.47 7.01
N LEU A 9 -2.93 2.20 6.36
CA LEU A 9 -3.05 2.61 4.97
C LEU A 9 -2.60 1.49 4.02
N ALA A 10 -1.54 0.75 4.34
CA ALA A 10 -1.23 -0.52 3.67
C ALA A 10 -2.40 -1.53 3.83
N ALA A 11 -3.06 -1.52 4.99
CA ALA A 11 -4.27 -2.30 5.21
C ALA A 11 -5.46 -1.85 4.33
N ALA A 12 -5.59 -0.59 3.95
CA ALA A 12 -6.61 -0.12 3.02
C ALA A 12 -6.40 -0.62 1.58
N ALA A 13 -5.15 -0.89 1.18
CA ALA A 13 -4.81 -1.46 -0.13
C ALA A 13 -5.50 -2.78 -0.44
N TYR A 14 -5.69 -3.61 0.59
CA TYR A 14 -6.42 -4.87 0.44
C TYR A 14 -7.91 -4.72 0.14
N ALA A 15 -8.47 -3.53 0.32
CA ALA A 15 -9.83 -3.24 -0.06
C ALA A 15 -9.99 -3.02 -1.58
N GLN A 16 -8.92 -2.99 -2.35
CA GLN A 16 -9.04 -2.93 -3.80
C GLN A 16 -9.81 -4.16 -4.29
N VAL A 17 -11.04 -3.89 -4.64
CA VAL A 17 -11.84 -4.80 -5.47
C VAL A 17 -11.12 -4.82 -6.81
N GLY A 18 -10.46 -5.90 -7.16
CA GLY A 18 -9.99 -6.09 -8.53
C GLY A 18 -11.13 -5.76 -9.49
N PRO A 19 -10.84 -5.29 -10.70
CA PRO A 19 -11.89 -5.00 -11.66
C PRO A 19 -12.86 -6.19 -11.69
N PRO A 20 -14.19 -5.95 -11.77
CA PRO A 20 -15.13 -7.05 -11.88
C PRO A 20 -14.68 -7.94 -13.04
N VAL A 21 -14.49 -9.22 -12.75
CA VAL A 21 -14.18 -10.20 -13.81
C VAL A 21 -15.32 -10.05 -14.82
N PRO A 22 -15.03 -9.71 -16.09
CA PRO A 22 -16.08 -9.63 -17.08
C PRO A 22 -16.80 -10.97 -17.09
N SER A 23 -18.12 -10.97 -16.85
CA SER A 23 -18.93 -12.14 -17.14
C SER A 23 -18.72 -12.42 -18.63
N GLU A 24 -18.20 -13.58 -18.97
CA GLU A 24 -18.14 -14.01 -20.36
C GLU A 24 -19.53 -13.78 -20.95
N GLY A 25 -19.62 -12.80 -21.85
CA GLY A 25 -20.86 -12.46 -22.53
C GLY A 25 -21.31 -13.66 -23.35
N ASP A 26 -22.56 -14.02 -23.22
CA ASP A 26 -23.21 -15.00 -24.08
C ASP A 26 -22.90 -14.68 -25.55
N PRO A 27 -22.46 -15.67 -26.34
CA PRO A 27 -22.27 -15.46 -27.78
C PRO A 27 -23.60 -15.10 -28.42
N PRO A 28 -23.61 -14.26 -29.45
CA PRO A 28 -24.84 -13.84 -30.11
C PRO A 28 -25.58 -15.05 -30.69
N VAL A 29 -26.85 -15.17 -30.34
CA VAL A 29 -27.75 -16.22 -30.83
C VAL A 29 -27.95 -16.03 -32.34
N GLY A 30 -27.21 -16.78 -33.14
CA GLY A 30 -27.47 -16.99 -34.55
C GLY A 30 -28.29 -18.27 -34.72
N GLY A 31 -29.51 -18.14 -35.23
CA GLY A 31 -30.41 -19.27 -35.45
C GLY A 31 -29.91 -20.28 -36.48
N GLY A 32 -30.13 -21.56 -36.23
CA GLY A 32 -29.86 -22.66 -37.15
C GLY A 32 -30.19 -24.00 -36.52
N GLU A 33 -31.36 -24.56 -36.85
CA GLU A 33 -31.81 -25.92 -36.44
C GLU A 33 -30.84 -26.99 -36.92
N SER A 34 -30.46 -27.94 -36.03
CA SER A 34 -30.38 -29.36 -36.38
C SER A 34 -30.03 -30.17 -35.12
N GLY A 35 -30.84 -31.16 -34.82
CA GLY A 35 -30.76 -32.00 -33.66
C GLY A 35 -29.60 -33.00 -33.67
N ALA A 36 -29.02 -33.21 -32.50
CA ALA A 36 -28.31 -34.43 -32.08
C ALA A 36 -28.29 -34.50 -30.56
N PRO A 37 -28.15 -35.70 -29.95
CA PRO A 37 -28.59 -35.95 -28.57
C PRO A 37 -27.63 -35.39 -27.51
N ALA A 38 -28.23 -35.01 -26.39
CA ALA A 38 -27.55 -34.55 -25.19
C ALA A 38 -26.42 -35.49 -24.77
N GLN A 39 -25.18 -35.02 -24.83
CA GLN A 39 -24.13 -35.48 -23.95
C GLN A 39 -24.22 -34.63 -22.67
N GLU A 40 -24.46 -35.32 -21.57
CA GLU A 40 -24.23 -34.80 -20.23
C GLU A 40 -22.73 -34.49 -20.12
N GLY A 41 -22.36 -33.25 -20.46
CA GLY A 41 -21.06 -32.68 -20.18
C GLY A 41 -20.98 -32.43 -18.68
N GLU A 42 -20.19 -33.27 -17.97
CA GLU A 42 -19.71 -32.96 -16.63
C GLU A 42 -19.15 -31.53 -16.68
N GLY A 43 -19.87 -30.59 -16.08
CA GLY A 43 -19.40 -29.25 -15.83
C GLY A 43 -18.17 -29.35 -14.92
N SER A 44 -16.99 -29.36 -15.52
CA SER A 44 -15.76 -29.10 -14.77
C SER A 44 -15.87 -27.66 -14.25
N SER A 45 -16.23 -27.54 -12.98
CA SER A 45 -15.97 -26.30 -12.23
C SER A 45 -14.45 -26.10 -12.30
N GLU A 46 -13.98 -25.25 -13.20
CA GLU A 46 -12.60 -24.76 -13.12
C GLU A 46 -12.49 -24.08 -11.75
N GLY A 47 -11.86 -24.79 -10.83
CA GLY A 47 -11.64 -24.30 -9.47
C GLY A 47 -10.93 -22.94 -9.57
N SER A 48 -11.54 -21.92 -9.01
CA SER A 48 -10.98 -20.57 -8.95
C SER A 48 -9.53 -20.65 -8.48
N LYS A 49 -8.58 -20.25 -9.34
CA LYS A 49 -7.14 -20.42 -9.10
C LYS A 49 -6.66 -19.44 -8.02
N VAL A 50 -5.71 -19.89 -7.19
CA VAL A 50 -4.95 -19.00 -6.31
C VAL A 50 -4.19 -18.01 -7.19
N ASN A 51 -4.27 -16.73 -6.86
CA ASN A 51 -3.49 -15.67 -7.50
C ASN A 51 -2.44 -15.17 -6.50
N ALA A 52 -1.18 -15.15 -6.90
CA ALA A 52 -0.10 -14.60 -6.11
C ALA A 52 0.65 -13.54 -6.93
N GLU A 53 0.99 -12.44 -6.27
CA GLU A 53 1.71 -11.31 -6.85
C GLU A 53 2.87 -10.95 -5.92
N LEU A 54 4.07 -10.84 -6.48
CA LEU A 54 5.28 -10.39 -5.80
C LEU A 54 5.80 -9.14 -6.50
N THR A 55 5.86 -8.03 -5.78
CA THR A 55 6.47 -6.77 -6.25
C THR A 55 7.77 -6.52 -5.51
N LEU A 56 8.85 -6.27 -6.24
CA LEU A 56 10.12 -5.76 -5.71
C LEU A 56 10.30 -4.34 -6.19
N PHE A 57 10.72 -3.44 -5.30
CA PHE A 57 10.89 -2.03 -5.66
C PHE A 57 12.10 -1.39 -4.97
N GLY A 58 12.59 -0.31 -5.59
CA GLY A 58 13.55 0.59 -4.98
C GLY A 58 13.20 2.02 -5.36
N LEU A 59 13.37 2.95 -4.43
CA LEU A 59 13.18 4.37 -4.67
C LEU A 59 14.22 5.21 -3.94
N HIS A 60 14.43 6.42 -4.45
CA HIS A 60 15.28 7.42 -3.82
C HIS A 60 14.54 8.76 -3.76
N ILE A 61 14.47 9.32 -2.57
CA ILE A 61 13.98 10.66 -2.26
C ILE A 61 15.21 11.55 -2.14
N PHE A 62 15.33 12.52 -3.03
CA PHE A 62 16.47 13.43 -3.04
C PHE A 62 16.46 14.35 -1.83
N SER A 63 17.63 14.90 -1.51
CA SER A 63 17.83 15.78 -0.37
C SER A 63 16.83 16.93 -0.34
N SER A 64 16.24 17.17 0.84
CA SER A 64 15.34 18.28 1.13
C SER A 64 15.67 18.92 2.48
N GLY A 65 15.69 20.27 2.49
CA GLY A 65 16.02 21.06 3.67
C GLY A 65 14.90 21.08 4.69
N PHE A 66 15.23 21.25 5.98
CA PHE A 66 14.25 21.39 7.04
C PHE A 66 13.77 22.83 7.22
N ASP A 67 12.45 23.03 7.32
CA ASP A 67 11.86 24.34 7.64
C ASP A 67 12.15 24.73 9.09
N GLY A 68 12.80 25.90 9.27
CA GLY A 68 13.09 26.43 10.61
C GLY A 68 14.24 25.76 11.35
N ALA A 69 14.91 24.78 10.77
CA ALA A 69 16.09 24.11 11.29
C ALA A 69 17.21 24.05 10.24
N ALA A 70 18.46 23.87 10.69
CA ALA A 70 19.57 23.61 9.78
C ALA A 70 19.59 22.14 9.36
N GLY A 71 20.13 21.92 8.15
CA GLY A 71 20.34 20.59 7.60
C GLY A 71 19.30 20.16 6.59
N ASP A 72 19.55 18.99 6.04
CA ASP A 72 18.67 18.32 5.07
C ASP A 72 18.64 16.81 5.29
N VAL A 73 17.72 16.15 4.59
CA VAL A 73 17.57 14.69 4.64
C VAL A 73 17.35 14.13 3.25
N SER A 74 18.00 13.02 2.94
CA SER A 74 17.67 12.16 1.79
C SER A 74 17.31 10.76 2.26
N VAL A 75 16.49 10.03 1.48
CA VAL A 75 16.04 8.69 1.85
C VAL A 75 16.13 7.74 0.67
N THR A 76 16.77 6.59 0.88
CA THR A 76 16.74 5.48 -0.07
C THR A 76 15.94 4.32 0.52
N ARG A 77 15.01 3.76 -0.24
CA ARG A 77 14.19 2.62 0.19
C ARG A 77 14.26 1.48 -0.80
N ILE A 78 14.33 0.26 -0.27
CA ILE A 78 14.08 -0.96 -1.04
C ILE A 78 13.02 -1.78 -0.33
N GLY A 79 12.22 -2.52 -1.08
CA GLY A 79 11.20 -3.35 -0.45
C GLY A 79 10.63 -4.41 -1.37
N GLU A 80 9.86 -5.26 -0.73
CA GLU A 80 9.09 -6.32 -1.38
C GLU A 80 7.67 -6.37 -0.83
N GLN A 81 6.73 -6.76 -1.68
CA GLN A 81 5.32 -6.94 -1.35
C GLN A 81 4.85 -8.26 -1.94
N LEU A 82 4.36 -9.15 -1.11
CA LEU A 82 3.71 -10.39 -1.54
C LEU A 82 2.21 -10.29 -1.24
N ARG A 83 1.40 -10.53 -2.24
CA ARG A 83 -0.07 -10.57 -2.15
C ARG A 83 -0.56 -11.92 -2.64
N VAL A 84 -1.36 -12.60 -1.82
CA VAL A 84 -1.97 -13.88 -2.19
C VAL A 84 -3.48 -13.81 -1.99
N SER A 85 -4.22 -14.11 -3.05
CA SER A 85 -5.68 -14.23 -3.02
C SER A 85 -6.07 -15.67 -3.25
N VAL A 86 -6.75 -16.27 -2.26
CA VAL A 86 -7.25 -17.63 -2.30
C VAL A 86 -8.78 -17.59 -2.43
N PRO A 87 -9.31 -17.76 -3.64
CA PRO A 87 -10.75 -17.70 -3.89
C PRO A 87 -11.54 -18.77 -3.09
N ARG A 88 -12.75 -18.37 -2.69
CA ARG A 88 -13.73 -19.25 -2.02
C ARG A 88 -15.08 -19.08 -2.70
N GLY A 89 -15.29 -19.88 -3.75
CA GLY A 89 -16.42 -19.68 -4.65
C GLY A 89 -16.23 -18.39 -5.50
N ASP A 90 -17.28 -17.97 -6.17
CA ASP A 90 -17.21 -16.97 -7.24
C ASP A 90 -17.04 -15.51 -6.75
N ARG A 91 -17.38 -15.24 -5.49
CA ARG A 91 -17.53 -13.86 -4.98
C ARG A 91 -16.88 -13.62 -3.62
N SER A 92 -15.95 -14.48 -3.21
CA SER A 92 -15.24 -14.32 -1.96
C SER A 92 -13.80 -14.86 -2.04
N ALA A 93 -12.91 -14.34 -1.20
CA ALA A 93 -11.53 -14.78 -1.14
C ALA A 93 -10.91 -14.54 0.23
N PHE A 94 -10.01 -15.42 0.64
CA PHE A 94 -9.02 -15.12 1.67
C PHE A 94 -7.89 -14.33 1.03
N LEU A 95 -7.38 -13.36 1.78
CA LEU A 95 -6.31 -12.45 1.37
C LEU A 95 -5.17 -12.59 2.36
N LEU A 96 -3.97 -12.82 1.86
CA LEU A 96 -2.75 -12.81 2.67
C LEU A 96 -1.77 -11.80 2.07
N GLY A 97 -1.03 -11.10 2.92
CA GLY A 97 -0.03 -10.14 2.53
C GLY A 97 1.19 -10.21 3.42
N PHE A 98 2.30 -9.95 2.80
CA PHE A 98 3.56 -9.70 3.45
C PHE A 98 4.22 -8.51 2.77
N ASP A 99 4.67 -7.53 3.55
CA ASP A 99 5.47 -6.41 3.11
C ASP A 99 6.75 -6.37 3.92
N ALA A 100 7.87 -6.16 3.24
CA ALA A 100 9.13 -5.85 3.90
C ALA A 100 9.73 -4.62 3.21
N MET A 101 10.21 -3.67 3.99
CA MET A 101 10.87 -2.46 3.49
C MET A 101 12.05 -2.12 4.38
N HIS A 102 13.14 -1.69 3.76
CA HIS A 102 14.28 -1.12 4.45
C HIS A 102 14.57 0.28 3.89
N SER A 103 14.70 1.24 4.79
CA SER A 103 14.95 2.65 4.50
C SER A 103 16.30 3.06 5.07
N TRP A 104 17.11 3.74 4.28
CA TRP A 104 18.32 4.43 4.74
C TRP A 104 18.05 5.92 4.70
N TYR A 105 18.37 6.59 5.80
CA TYR A 105 18.26 8.03 5.96
C TYR A 105 19.66 8.64 6.01
N GLU A 106 19.88 9.71 5.29
CA GLU A 106 21.12 10.49 5.32
C GLU A 106 20.75 11.90 5.76
N PHE A 107 21.11 12.26 7.00
CA PHE A 107 20.90 13.58 7.57
C PHE A 107 22.20 14.38 7.47
N ASP A 108 22.21 15.49 6.73
CA ASP A 108 23.36 16.40 6.66
C ASP A 108 23.08 17.68 7.46
N GLY A 109 23.81 17.88 8.54
CA GLY A 109 23.72 19.07 9.37
C GLY A 109 22.43 19.25 10.17
N ALA A 110 21.64 18.19 10.36
CA ALA A 110 20.33 18.21 11.05
C ALA A 110 20.45 18.34 12.59
N THR A 111 21.09 19.39 13.06
CA THR A 111 21.41 19.61 14.48
C THR A 111 20.21 19.99 15.36
N GLY A 112 19.04 20.17 14.76
CA GLY A 112 17.78 20.47 15.47
C GLY A 112 17.15 19.26 16.15
N PHE A 113 17.41 18.05 15.67
CA PHE A 113 16.84 16.82 16.23
C PHE A 113 17.58 16.34 17.49
N VAL A 114 18.91 16.28 17.41
CA VAL A 114 19.77 15.79 18.48
C VAL A 114 20.99 16.68 18.61
N THR A 115 21.64 16.68 19.80
CA THR A 115 22.80 17.52 20.08
C THR A 115 24.09 17.00 19.43
N SER A 116 24.10 15.72 19.02
CA SER A 116 25.25 15.09 18.34
C SER A 116 24.79 13.81 17.63
N GLY A 117 25.37 13.56 16.44
CA GLY A 117 25.01 12.41 15.60
C GLY A 117 23.80 12.69 14.72
N GLU A 118 23.27 11.64 14.15
CA GLU A 118 22.02 11.64 13.37
C GLU A 118 20.86 11.16 14.27
N PRO A 119 19.63 11.64 14.06
CA PRO A 119 18.50 11.19 14.89
C PRO A 119 18.22 9.70 14.74
N TRP A 120 18.39 9.15 13.54
CA TRP A 120 18.39 7.73 13.17
C TRP A 120 19.09 7.54 11.83
N GLU A 121 19.52 6.32 11.49
CA GLU A 121 20.25 6.04 10.25
C GLU A 121 19.41 5.21 9.28
N ASN A 122 18.56 4.32 9.80
CA ASN A 122 17.79 3.39 8.99
C ASN A 122 16.51 2.95 9.70
N ALA A 123 15.60 2.32 8.94
CA ALA A 123 14.41 1.66 9.48
C ALA A 123 14.09 0.42 8.66
N THR A 124 13.79 -0.68 9.35
CA THR A 124 13.26 -1.91 8.76
C THR A 124 11.80 -2.05 9.16
N GLU A 125 10.92 -2.25 8.20
CA GLU A 125 9.50 -2.44 8.42
C GLU A 125 9.06 -3.78 7.85
N LEU A 126 8.35 -4.58 8.65
CA LEU A 126 7.79 -5.87 8.28
C LEU A 126 6.31 -5.86 8.61
N ASP A 127 5.43 -6.07 7.63
CA ASP A 127 3.98 -6.20 7.85
C ASP A 127 3.50 -7.56 7.36
N PHE A 128 2.78 -8.25 8.20
CA PHE A 128 2.04 -9.45 7.82
C PHE A 128 0.55 -9.21 8.01
N SER A 129 -0.24 -9.47 6.97
CA SER A 129 -1.68 -9.26 6.98
C SER A 129 -2.46 -10.47 6.51
N ALA A 130 -3.65 -10.65 7.11
CA ALA A 130 -4.62 -11.66 6.70
C ALA A 130 -6.02 -11.05 6.69
N GLY A 131 -6.82 -11.43 5.70
CA GLY A 131 -8.16 -10.88 5.54
C GLY A 131 -9.10 -11.79 4.77
N TYR A 132 -10.33 -11.34 4.72
CA TYR A 132 -11.38 -11.97 3.94
C TYR A 132 -12.23 -10.90 3.26
N ARG A 133 -12.49 -11.10 1.98
CA ARG A 133 -13.48 -10.31 1.23
C ARG A 133 -14.62 -11.19 0.76
N GLY A 134 -15.82 -10.64 0.73
CA GLY A 134 -17.00 -11.37 0.29
C GLY A 134 -18.08 -10.43 -0.25
N ALA A 135 -19.08 -11.02 -0.92
CA ALA A 135 -20.24 -10.31 -1.42
C ALA A 135 -21.49 -10.62 -0.60
N ILE A 136 -22.37 -9.61 -0.50
CA ILE A 136 -23.68 -9.70 0.13
C ILE A 136 -24.73 -9.32 -0.93
N GLY A 137 -25.43 -10.30 -1.47
CA GLY A 137 -26.32 -10.09 -2.62
C GLY A 137 -25.53 -9.62 -3.86
N ASP A 138 -26.15 -8.87 -4.76
CA ASP A 138 -25.58 -8.58 -6.08
C ASP A 138 -24.72 -7.31 -6.13
N HIS A 139 -24.92 -6.38 -5.20
CA HIS A 139 -24.28 -5.06 -5.25
C HIS A 139 -23.36 -4.76 -4.07
N TRP A 140 -23.53 -5.45 -2.96
CA TRP A 140 -22.74 -5.17 -1.76
C TRP A 140 -21.57 -6.11 -1.62
N GLY A 141 -20.43 -5.55 -1.22
CA GLY A 141 -19.26 -6.28 -0.80
C GLY A 141 -18.81 -5.85 0.59
N PHE A 142 -17.97 -6.66 1.21
CA PHE A 142 -17.31 -6.33 2.45
C PHE A 142 -15.88 -6.86 2.47
N VAL A 143 -15.05 -6.23 3.29
CA VAL A 143 -13.70 -6.69 3.62
C VAL A 143 -13.51 -6.62 5.12
N VAL A 144 -12.82 -7.59 5.67
CA VAL A 144 -12.35 -7.60 7.05
C VAL A 144 -10.95 -8.19 7.07
N GLY A 145 -10.08 -7.67 7.94
CA GLY A 145 -8.71 -8.17 8.03
C GLY A 145 -8.02 -7.70 9.30
N ALA A 146 -6.89 -8.30 9.58
CA ALA A 146 -5.98 -7.95 10.64
C ALA A 146 -4.54 -7.96 10.13
N ASN A 147 -3.66 -7.23 10.80
CA ASN A 147 -2.23 -7.25 10.51
C ASN A 147 -1.41 -7.13 11.80
N VAL A 148 -0.18 -7.58 11.71
CA VAL A 148 0.89 -7.31 12.66
C VAL A 148 2.05 -6.67 11.90
N ASN A 149 2.58 -5.60 12.47
CA ASN A 149 3.71 -4.87 11.93
C ASN A 149 4.83 -4.84 12.96
N ALA A 150 6.08 -4.92 12.49
CA ALA A 150 7.28 -4.65 13.27
C ALA A 150 8.11 -3.61 12.51
N ALA A 151 8.39 -2.48 13.14
CA ALA A 151 9.16 -1.41 12.53
C ALA A 151 10.22 -0.91 13.49
N PHE A 152 11.50 -1.01 13.10
CA PHE A 152 12.64 -0.75 13.98
C PHE A 152 13.87 -0.29 13.22
N GLU A 153 14.68 0.53 13.86
CA GLU A 153 16.06 0.81 13.46
C GLU A 153 16.96 -0.38 13.77
N THR A 154 18.06 -0.54 13.04
CA THR A 154 19.06 -1.57 13.35
C THR A 154 19.63 -1.33 14.75
N GLY A 155 19.45 -2.29 15.67
CA GLY A 155 19.78 -2.17 17.09
C GLY A 155 18.57 -1.90 18.00
N GLY A 156 17.41 -1.60 17.46
CA GLY A 156 16.16 -1.48 18.23
C GLY A 156 15.57 -2.83 18.63
N ASP A 157 14.83 -2.89 19.73
CA ASP A 157 14.19 -4.12 20.20
C ASP A 157 13.00 -4.51 19.30
N PHE A 158 13.06 -5.73 18.76
CA PHE A 158 12.00 -6.25 17.89
C PHE A 158 10.66 -6.42 18.63
N GLY A 159 10.68 -6.82 19.90
CA GLY A 159 9.47 -7.04 20.68
C GLY A 159 8.72 -5.75 20.95
N ASP A 160 9.45 -4.68 21.25
CA ASP A 160 8.91 -3.35 21.54
C ASP A 160 8.57 -2.55 20.27
N SER A 161 8.90 -3.09 19.08
CA SER A 161 8.54 -2.52 17.77
C SER A 161 7.24 -3.07 17.19
N LEU A 162 6.56 -3.99 17.89
CA LEU A 162 5.37 -4.67 17.39
C LEU A 162 4.11 -3.79 17.55
N THR A 163 3.39 -3.61 16.44
CA THR A 163 2.07 -3.02 16.42
C THR A 163 1.05 -3.95 15.77
N PHE A 164 -0.22 -3.81 16.15
CA PHE A 164 -1.31 -4.66 15.70
C PHE A 164 -2.43 -3.82 15.12
N GLY A 165 -2.96 -4.26 13.99
CA GLY A 165 -4.03 -3.55 13.31
C GLY A 165 -5.18 -4.44 12.87
N GLY A 166 -6.27 -3.79 12.54
CA GLY A 166 -7.43 -4.42 11.95
C GLY A 166 -8.19 -3.45 11.07
N ARG A 167 -8.96 -3.98 10.12
CA ARG A 167 -9.79 -3.18 9.22
C ARG A 167 -11.11 -3.85 8.93
N ALA A 168 -12.12 -3.02 8.68
CA ALA A 168 -13.39 -3.46 8.14
C ALA A 168 -13.95 -2.41 7.19
N GLY A 169 -14.62 -2.83 6.14
CA GLY A 169 -15.21 -1.94 5.16
C GLY A 169 -16.32 -2.59 4.36
N PHE A 170 -17.14 -1.74 3.75
CA PHE A 170 -18.20 -2.13 2.84
C PHE A 170 -18.03 -1.42 1.51
N THR A 171 -18.41 -2.09 0.45
CA THR A 171 -18.44 -1.57 -0.91
C THR A 171 -19.81 -1.72 -1.51
N TYR A 172 -20.17 -0.84 -2.42
CA TYR A 172 -21.38 -0.89 -3.21
C TYR A 172 -21.04 -0.71 -4.69
N SER A 173 -21.35 -1.72 -5.48
CA SER A 173 -21.19 -1.67 -6.93
C SER A 173 -22.51 -1.15 -7.54
N SER A 174 -22.49 0.12 -7.98
CA SER A 174 -23.65 0.76 -8.59
C SER A 174 -23.82 0.34 -10.05
N SER A 175 -22.76 -0.14 -10.67
CA SER A 175 -22.69 -0.71 -12.03
C SER A 175 -21.47 -1.61 -12.13
N ASP A 176 -21.31 -2.28 -13.27
CA ASP A 176 -20.12 -3.10 -13.56
C ASP A 176 -18.83 -2.27 -13.66
N THR A 177 -18.95 -0.95 -13.80
CA THR A 177 -17.82 -0.05 -13.95
C THR A 177 -17.55 0.83 -12.74
N LEU A 178 -18.46 0.88 -11.75
CA LEU A 178 -18.30 1.77 -10.57
C LEU A 178 -18.61 1.05 -9.27
N THR A 179 -17.57 0.95 -8.45
CA THR A 179 -17.65 0.50 -7.05
C THR A 179 -17.20 1.62 -6.13
N LEU A 180 -18.01 1.90 -5.13
CA LEU A 180 -17.75 2.86 -4.07
C LEU A 180 -17.78 2.16 -2.73
N GLY A 181 -17.02 2.66 -1.77
CA GLY A 181 -17.03 2.06 -0.43
C GLY A 181 -16.44 2.97 0.62
N LEU A 182 -16.59 2.54 1.85
CA LEU A 182 -16.01 3.17 3.03
C LEU A 182 -15.60 2.08 4.02
N GLY A 183 -14.46 2.25 4.63
CA GLY A 183 -13.98 1.40 5.69
C GLY A 183 -13.38 2.20 6.84
N VAL A 184 -13.07 1.49 7.90
CA VAL A 184 -12.28 1.96 9.02
C VAL A 184 -11.13 0.99 9.27
N ALA A 185 -9.96 1.53 9.50
CA ALA A 185 -8.80 0.79 9.95
C ALA A 185 -8.40 1.29 11.34
N VAL A 186 -7.97 0.38 12.20
CA VAL A 186 -7.59 0.63 13.58
C VAL A 186 -6.24 -0.01 13.82
N SER A 187 -5.30 0.68 14.46
CA SER A 187 -4.00 0.12 14.83
C SER A 187 -3.53 0.61 16.19
N SER A 188 -2.83 -0.23 16.94
CA SER A 188 -1.97 0.23 18.02
C SER A 188 -0.81 1.03 17.45
N ARG A 189 -0.16 1.82 18.28
CA ARG A 189 1.00 2.64 17.94
C ARG A 189 2.14 2.38 18.90
N LEU A 190 3.34 2.82 18.54
CA LEU A 190 4.47 2.85 19.44
C LEU A 190 4.31 4.05 20.39
N GLU A 191 4.29 3.80 21.70
CA GLU A 191 4.21 4.79 22.77
C GLU A 191 3.04 5.79 22.67
N ASP A 192 1.92 5.36 22.05
CA ASP A 192 0.79 6.28 21.84
C ASP A 192 -0.56 5.53 21.83
N ASP A 193 -1.66 6.29 21.79
CA ASP A 193 -3.02 5.78 21.77
C ASP A 193 -3.37 5.08 20.45
N VAL A 194 -4.35 4.20 20.50
CA VAL A 194 -4.91 3.54 19.32
C VAL A 194 -5.41 4.56 18.31
N LEU A 195 -5.00 4.42 17.07
CA LEU A 195 -5.48 5.24 15.97
C LEU A 195 -6.59 4.54 15.19
N ALA A 196 -7.64 5.27 14.86
CA ALA A 196 -8.70 4.82 13.96
C ALA A 196 -8.83 5.80 12.78
N VAL A 197 -8.77 5.28 11.55
CA VAL A 197 -8.80 6.09 10.34
C VAL A 197 -9.86 5.57 9.37
N PRO A 198 -10.81 6.41 8.95
CA PRO A 198 -11.69 6.07 7.83
C PRO A 198 -10.91 6.09 6.52
N PHE A 199 -11.21 5.13 5.63
CA PHE A 199 -10.64 5.11 4.28
C PHE A 199 -11.73 4.94 3.22
N PRO A 200 -11.69 5.73 2.14
CA PRO A 200 -12.58 5.54 1.01
C PRO A 200 -12.10 4.39 0.11
N VAL A 201 -13.04 3.68 -0.50
CA VAL A 201 -12.78 2.71 -1.56
C VAL A 201 -13.45 3.22 -2.83
N LEU A 202 -12.68 3.34 -3.88
CA LEU A 202 -13.13 3.74 -5.21
C LEU A 202 -12.51 2.84 -6.24
N SER A 203 -13.33 2.32 -7.15
CA SER A 203 -12.89 1.72 -8.41
C SER A 203 -13.89 2.15 -9.49
N TRP A 204 -13.42 2.98 -10.42
CA TRP A 204 -14.24 3.53 -11.48
C TRP A 204 -13.56 3.38 -12.84
N GLN A 205 -14.02 2.40 -13.61
CA GLN A 205 -13.62 2.22 -15.00
C GLN A 205 -14.39 3.25 -15.85
N VAL A 206 -13.76 4.42 -16.07
CA VAL A 206 -14.37 5.55 -16.83
C VAL A 206 -14.57 5.18 -18.29
N SER A 207 -13.66 4.40 -18.85
CA SER A 207 -13.70 3.81 -20.19
C SER A 207 -12.75 2.61 -20.25
N ASP A 208 -12.69 1.90 -21.38
CA ASP A 208 -11.78 0.75 -21.58
C ASP A 208 -10.29 1.09 -21.33
N ARG A 209 -9.94 2.37 -21.32
CA ARG A 209 -8.56 2.85 -21.17
C ARG A 209 -8.30 3.68 -19.94
N TRP A 210 -9.33 4.07 -19.17
CA TRP A 210 -9.19 4.95 -18.04
C TRP A 210 -9.80 4.35 -16.77
N LEU A 211 -8.99 4.21 -15.74
CA LEU A 211 -9.39 3.76 -14.41
C LEU A 211 -9.06 4.84 -13.38
N VAL A 212 -10.00 5.14 -12.51
CA VAL A 212 -9.77 5.92 -11.28
C VAL A 212 -9.98 4.99 -10.12
N ALA A 213 -8.96 4.82 -9.26
CA ALA A 213 -9.06 3.89 -8.14
C ALA A 213 -8.34 4.42 -6.90
N SER A 214 -8.84 4.02 -5.72
CA SER A 214 -8.05 4.12 -4.50
C SER A 214 -6.93 3.09 -4.54
N TYR A 215 -5.79 3.44 -3.98
CA TYR A 215 -4.66 2.53 -3.80
C TYR A 215 -4.16 2.56 -2.35
N GLY A 216 -3.36 1.57 -1.99
CA GLY A 216 -2.61 1.56 -0.76
C GLY A 216 -1.51 0.51 -0.86
N ASP A 217 -0.30 0.91 -0.53
CA ASP A 217 0.91 0.09 -0.52
C ASP A 217 1.83 0.54 0.63
N SER A 218 3.05 0.01 0.71
CA SER A 218 4.05 0.39 1.73
C SER A 218 4.43 1.88 1.71
N ARG A 219 4.07 2.64 0.66
CA ARG A 219 4.33 4.08 0.56
C ARG A 219 3.14 4.94 0.99
N GLY A 220 1.99 4.33 1.25
CA GLY A 220 0.81 5.04 1.71
C GLY A 220 -0.47 4.66 1.00
N THR A 221 -1.49 5.48 1.18
CA THR A 221 -2.81 5.33 0.55
C THR A 221 -3.26 6.60 -0.12
N GLY A 222 -4.05 6.46 -1.17
CA GLY A 222 -4.56 7.60 -1.90
C GLY A 222 -5.44 7.24 -3.08
N LEU A 223 -5.44 8.13 -4.07
CA LEU A 223 -6.16 7.96 -5.32
C LEU A 223 -5.20 8.00 -6.51
N GLY A 224 -5.48 7.16 -7.49
CA GLY A 224 -4.74 7.10 -8.75
C GLY A 224 -5.67 7.18 -9.95
N VAL A 225 -5.15 7.74 -11.02
CA VAL A 225 -5.77 7.74 -12.36
C VAL A 225 -4.82 7.02 -13.29
N SER A 226 -5.28 5.92 -13.86
CA SER A 226 -4.50 5.09 -14.77
C SER A 226 -5.01 5.21 -16.21
N TYR A 227 -4.09 5.32 -17.14
CA TYR A 227 -4.33 5.30 -18.58
C TYR A 227 -3.67 4.07 -19.21
N MET A 228 -4.44 3.24 -19.87
CA MET A 228 -4.02 1.99 -20.51
C MET A 228 -4.18 2.13 -22.05
N PRO A 229 -3.18 2.64 -22.78
CA PRO A 229 -3.27 2.80 -24.25
C PRO A 229 -3.40 1.46 -24.97
N ASN A 230 -2.86 0.39 -24.42
CA ASN A 230 -2.90 -0.98 -24.90
C ASN A 230 -2.60 -1.95 -23.72
N ASP A 231 -2.60 -3.26 -23.98
CA ASP A 231 -2.44 -4.31 -22.98
C ASP A 231 -1.02 -4.39 -22.37
N ALA A 232 -0.03 -3.72 -22.98
CA ALA A 232 1.36 -3.75 -22.53
C ALA A 232 1.74 -2.57 -21.65
N TRP A 233 1.04 -1.44 -21.71
CA TRP A 233 1.41 -0.21 -21.02
C TRP A 233 0.29 0.32 -20.14
N THR A 234 0.67 0.67 -18.91
CA THR A 234 -0.17 1.44 -17.97
C THR A 234 0.61 2.65 -17.47
N PHE A 235 0.00 3.81 -17.55
CA PHE A 235 0.52 5.06 -17.00
C PHE A 235 -0.39 5.52 -15.87
N THR A 236 0.16 5.67 -14.67
CA THR A 236 -0.61 6.05 -13.47
C THR A 236 -0.08 7.34 -12.88
N LEU A 237 -0.94 8.32 -12.70
CA LEU A 237 -0.71 9.46 -11.82
C LEU A 237 -1.43 9.18 -10.51
N ARG A 238 -0.71 9.25 -9.38
CA ARG A 238 -1.30 9.01 -8.07
C ARG A 238 -0.85 10.02 -7.04
N ALA A 239 -1.68 10.27 -6.05
CA ALA A 239 -1.36 11.07 -4.89
C ALA A 239 -2.00 10.49 -3.63
N GLY A 240 -1.33 10.60 -2.51
CA GLY A 240 -1.80 9.99 -1.26
C GLY A 240 -1.16 10.58 -0.02
N LEU A 241 -1.29 9.84 1.06
CA LEU A 241 -0.67 10.11 2.35
C LEU A 241 0.05 8.86 2.82
N GLY A 242 1.29 8.99 3.19
CA GLY A 242 2.11 7.95 3.79
C GLY A 242 2.61 8.35 5.18
N ALA A 243 2.93 7.36 5.99
CA ALA A 243 3.54 7.56 7.30
C ALA A 243 4.37 6.34 7.68
N HIS A 244 5.47 6.53 8.37
CA HIS A 244 6.32 5.48 8.93
C HIS A 244 6.56 5.78 10.40
N GLU A 245 6.51 4.77 11.25
CA GLU A 245 6.78 4.85 12.68
C GLU A 245 7.61 3.63 13.07
N PHE A 246 8.74 3.86 13.71
CA PHE A 246 9.68 2.79 14.03
C PHE A 246 10.41 3.05 15.34
N ARG A 247 10.74 1.96 16.06
CA ARG A 247 11.55 1.97 17.27
C ARG A 247 12.99 2.29 16.94
N LEU A 248 13.61 3.19 17.68
CA LEU A 248 15.02 3.57 17.52
C LEU A 248 15.96 2.57 18.22
N ASP A 249 17.26 2.65 17.88
CA ASP A 249 18.34 1.88 18.48
C ASP A 249 18.41 2.11 20.01
N GLU A 250 18.55 1.04 20.79
CA GLU A 250 18.74 1.06 22.24
C GLU A 250 19.99 1.83 22.70
N THR A 251 20.97 2.04 21.81
CA THR A 251 22.25 2.69 22.08
C THR A 251 22.44 4.00 21.33
N GLY A 252 21.44 4.41 20.53
CA GLY A 252 21.44 5.62 19.73
C GLY A 252 21.37 6.92 20.53
N PRO A 253 21.29 8.07 19.86
CA PRO A 253 21.15 9.38 20.50
C PRO A 253 19.89 9.53 21.35
N VAL A 254 18.81 8.82 21.00
CA VAL A 254 17.55 8.73 21.76
C VAL A 254 17.22 7.25 21.96
N PRO A 255 17.79 6.60 22.99
CA PRO A 255 17.63 5.17 23.21
C PRO A 255 16.16 4.77 23.36
N ASP A 256 15.74 3.71 22.65
CA ASP A 256 14.37 3.20 22.65
C ASP A 256 13.30 4.24 22.28
N GLY A 257 13.69 5.35 21.67
CA GLY A 257 12.77 6.37 21.19
C GLY A 257 11.96 5.92 19.96
N VAL A 258 11.16 6.83 19.43
CA VAL A 258 10.34 6.59 18.24
C VAL A 258 10.64 7.63 17.17
N GLY A 259 11.07 7.16 16.02
CA GLY A 259 11.15 7.95 14.80
C GLY A 259 9.83 7.89 14.01
N ARG A 260 9.36 9.04 13.54
CA ARG A 260 8.16 9.11 12.68
C ARG A 260 8.40 9.95 11.46
N THR A 261 7.83 9.54 10.35
CA THR A 261 7.80 10.35 9.13
C THR A 261 6.39 10.37 8.55
N TRP A 262 5.94 11.54 8.12
CA TRP A 262 4.74 11.72 7.34
C TRP A 262 5.10 12.29 5.99
N HIS A 263 4.39 11.86 4.94
CA HIS A 263 4.65 12.39 3.61
C HIS A 263 3.42 12.34 2.71
N VAL A 264 3.39 13.23 1.74
CA VAL A 264 2.38 13.29 0.68
C VAL A 264 3.04 13.04 -0.66
N PRO A 265 3.11 11.78 -1.14
CA PRO A 265 3.66 11.46 -2.44
C PRO A 265 2.69 11.88 -3.55
N VAL A 266 3.26 12.46 -4.61
CA VAL A 266 2.59 12.68 -5.91
C VAL A 266 3.48 12.08 -6.98
N GLU A 267 3.03 11.00 -7.63
CA GLU A 267 3.89 10.17 -8.47
C GLU A 267 3.26 9.88 -9.84
N PHE A 268 4.11 9.89 -10.84
CA PHE A 268 3.80 9.35 -12.16
C PHE A 268 4.57 8.05 -12.36
N ILE A 269 3.87 6.96 -12.66
CA ILE A 269 4.42 5.61 -12.81
C ILE A 269 4.08 5.12 -14.21
N ALA A 270 5.08 4.63 -14.92
CA ALA A 270 4.93 3.87 -16.16
C ALA A 270 5.19 2.39 -15.87
N ALA A 271 4.21 1.55 -16.15
CA ALA A 271 4.30 0.10 -16.03
C ALA A 271 4.28 -0.55 -17.41
N TRP A 272 5.24 -1.43 -17.68
CA TRP A 272 5.36 -2.17 -18.92
C TRP A 272 5.27 -3.68 -18.66
N LYS A 273 4.16 -4.26 -19.11
CA LYS A 273 3.93 -5.69 -19.08
C LYS A 273 4.74 -6.37 -20.20
N ILE A 274 5.84 -7.01 -19.84
CA ILE A 274 6.74 -7.70 -20.77
C ILE A 274 6.09 -8.99 -21.29
N ASP A 275 5.48 -9.72 -20.35
CA ASP A 275 4.71 -10.92 -20.61
C ASP A 275 3.57 -11.04 -19.57
N PRO A 276 2.70 -12.06 -19.62
CA PRO A 276 1.59 -12.21 -18.67
C PRO A 276 2.00 -12.29 -17.20
N GLN A 277 3.25 -12.63 -16.90
CA GLN A 277 3.74 -12.87 -15.55
C GLN A 277 4.68 -11.77 -15.04
N VAL A 278 5.22 -10.91 -15.92
CA VAL A 278 6.26 -9.93 -15.54
C VAL A 278 5.89 -8.53 -16.02
N THR A 279 5.83 -7.61 -15.07
CA THR A 279 5.65 -6.17 -15.31
C THR A 279 6.82 -5.38 -14.73
N LEU A 280 7.48 -4.56 -15.56
CA LEU A 280 8.46 -3.57 -15.08
C LEU A 280 7.77 -2.26 -14.79
N GLN A 281 8.23 -1.56 -13.75
CA GLN A 281 7.72 -0.26 -13.34
C GLN A 281 8.86 0.75 -13.21
N ALA A 282 8.61 1.98 -13.64
CA ALA A 282 9.50 3.11 -13.38
C ALA A 282 8.64 4.33 -13.05
N GLY A 283 9.09 5.10 -12.06
CA GLY A 283 8.33 6.24 -11.57
C GLY A 283 9.20 7.46 -11.29
N VAL A 284 8.58 8.62 -11.39
CA VAL A 284 9.12 9.90 -10.94
C VAL A 284 8.01 10.65 -10.23
N GLY A 285 8.36 11.39 -9.20
CA GLY A 285 7.37 12.12 -8.41
C GLY A 285 7.99 13.14 -7.47
N TYR A 286 7.16 13.61 -6.57
CA TYR A 286 7.52 14.53 -5.50
C TYR A 286 6.91 14.03 -4.19
N GLU A 287 7.70 14.11 -3.12
CA GLU A 287 7.15 14.24 -1.77
C GLU A 287 6.73 15.70 -1.62
N ALA A 288 5.44 15.98 -1.81
CA ALA A 288 4.92 17.35 -1.84
C ALA A 288 4.88 17.99 -0.44
N TRP A 289 4.89 17.19 0.59
CA TRP A 289 5.03 17.56 2.00
C TRP A 289 5.65 16.40 2.75
N GLN A 290 6.54 16.71 3.67
CA GLN A 290 7.21 15.74 4.56
C GLN A 290 7.32 16.34 5.96
N GLN A 291 7.12 15.51 6.97
CA GLN A 291 7.31 15.86 8.38
C GLN A 291 8.08 14.74 9.07
N TYR A 292 9.04 15.10 9.86
CA TYR A 292 9.88 14.20 10.64
C TYR A 292 9.70 14.53 12.11
N THR A 293 9.41 13.52 12.94
CA THR A 293 9.21 13.67 14.38
C THR A 293 10.09 12.68 15.13
N LEU A 294 10.66 13.12 16.22
CA LEU A 294 11.46 12.33 17.14
C LEU A 294 10.83 12.39 18.53
N ASP A 295 10.48 11.22 19.06
CA ASP A 295 9.96 11.10 20.42
C ASP A 295 10.93 10.29 21.29
N ASP A 296 10.88 10.51 22.61
CA ASP A 296 11.59 9.66 23.57
C ASP A 296 10.87 8.30 23.79
N SER A 297 11.44 7.45 24.62
CA SER A 297 10.89 6.13 24.96
C SER A 297 9.60 6.16 25.79
N GLU A 298 9.17 7.33 26.26
CA GLU A 298 7.90 7.55 26.96
C GLU A 298 6.83 8.18 26.04
N GLY A 299 7.17 8.44 24.77
CA GLY A 299 6.29 9.06 23.78
C GLY A 299 6.22 10.59 23.86
N ASN A 300 7.14 11.23 24.59
CA ASN A 300 7.22 12.70 24.61
C ASN A 300 7.96 13.18 23.35
N GLU A 301 7.36 14.13 22.64
CA GLU A 301 7.96 14.75 21.47
C GLU A 301 9.20 15.56 21.85
N LEU A 302 10.34 15.20 21.25
CA LEU A 302 11.62 15.91 21.43
C LEU A 302 11.86 16.91 20.32
N ALA A 303 11.48 16.57 19.07
CA ALA A 303 11.64 17.42 17.92
C ALA A 303 10.62 17.08 16.82
N GLU A 304 10.13 18.11 16.12
CA GLU A 304 9.29 17.98 14.93
C GLU A 304 9.70 19.04 13.90
N PHE A 305 9.96 18.63 12.65
CA PHE A 305 10.30 19.53 11.54
C PHE A 305 9.59 19.11 10.26
N ASP A 306 9.04 20.07 9.55
CA ASP A 306 8.67 19.90 8.17
C ASP A 306 9.92 19.97 7.27
N ALA A 307 9.91 19.24 6.17
CA ALA A 307 10.97 19.34 5.16
C ALA A 307 10.39 19.82 3.83
N ASP A 308 11.23 20.51 3.06
CA ASP A 308 10.92 21.00 1.73
C ASP A 308 10.45 19.87 0.80
N PRO A 309 9.64 20.15 -0.23
CA PRO A 309 9.27 19.15 -1.22
C PRO A 309 10.50 18.56 -1.92
N ALA A 310 10.55 17.23 -2.03
CA ALA A 310 11.67 16.49 -2.61
C ALA A 310 11.28 15.73 -3.87
N LEU A 311 12.18 15.69 -4.85
CA LEU A 311 12.05 14.81 -6.01
C LEU A 311 12.17 13.35 -5.58
N VAL A 312 11.40 12.48 -6.21
CA VAL A 312 11.46 11.03 -6.01
C VAL A 312 11.65 10.33 -7.35
N VAL A 313 12.51 9.32 -7.38
CA VAL A 313 12.62 8.39 -8.51
C VAL A 313 12.51 6.96 -7.99
N GLY A 314 11.91 6.08 -8.78
CA GLY A 314 11.74 4.69 -8.37
C GLY A 314 11.67 3.73 -9.55
N ILE A 315 12.00 2.48 -9.26
CA ILE A 315 11.88 1.35 -10.19
C ILE A 315 11.28 0.16 -9.45
N GLY A 316 10.63 -0.74 -10.19
CA GLY A 316 10.09 -1.96 -9.62
C GLY A 316 9.89 -3.05 -10.66
N VAL A 317 9.71 -4.25 -10.18
CA VAL A 317 9.31 -5.40 -10.96
C VAL A 317 8.22 -6.18 -10.22
N GLU A 318 7.18 -6.55 -10.94
CA GLU A 318 6.06 -7.33 -10.43
C GLU A 318 6.01 -8.67 -11.15
N PHE A 319 5.82 -9.72 -10.36
CA PHE A 319 5.64 -11.11 -10.83
C PHE A 319 4.24 -11.60 -10.44
N THR A 320 3.48 -12.09 -11.42
CA THR A 320 2.14 -12.70 -11.21
C THR A 320 2.20 -14.21 -11.46
N PHE A 321 1.61 -15.03 -10.54
CA PHE A 321 1.66 -16.49 -10.56
C PHE A 321 0.27 -17.12 -10.60
#